data_6112cf2603d16328ce623eb5cf3b4699
#
_entry.id   6112cf2603d16328ce623eb5cf3b4699
#
_cell.length_a   1.000
_cell.length_b   1.000
_cell.length_c   1.000
_cell.angle_alpha   90.00
_cell.angle_beta   90.00
_cell.angle_gamma   90.00
#
_symmetry.space_group_name_H-M   'P 1'
#
loop_
_entity.id
_entity.type
_entity.pdbx_description
1 polymer ?
#
loop_
_entity_poly.entity_id
_entity_poly.type
_entity_poly.pdbx_seq_one_letter_code
_entity_poly.pdbx_strand_id
1 'polypeptide(L)'
;MATAFHPTTRTMTAMMTLTPATAVAVATDWKCGLPVLHCEGFALRELRMADAHSLLALLTTEEVTRFISPPPTTLEGFERFIQWAEREREAGRYLCFAVVPDGYDTAVGLFQVRQLDSMFDTAEWGFALASEFWGSGLFSKGAAAVLTFAFDVVGVHRLEARSAVQNGRGNGALRKIGALQEGILRKSFLRGGKLLDQTLWSIIDEDWYRSKAVWGAKIN
;
A
#
# COMPACT_ATOMS: atom_id res chain seq x y z
N MET A 1 13.35 69.97 39.80
CA MET A 1 12.12 69.26 39.55
C MET A 1 12.46 68.05 38.68
N ALA A 2 12.47 66.89 39.28
CA ALA A 2 12.88 65.67 38.65
C ALA A 2 11.66 64.92 38.05
N THR A 3 11.69 64.60 36.77
CA THR A 3 10.70 63.79 36.10
C THR A 3 11.23 62.39 36.00
N ALA A 4 10.51 61.45 36.64
CA ALA A 4 10.85 60.05 36.68
C ALA A 4 10.52 59.32 35.33
N PHE A 5 11.48 58.58 34.86
CA PHE A 5 11.30 57.63 33.71
C PHE A 5 10.90 56.27 34.26
N HIS A 6 9.75 55.74 33.79
CA HIS A 6 9.35 54.38 34.04
C HIS A 6 9.81 53.50 32.85
N PRO A 7 10.44 52.35 33.08
CA PRO A 7 10.75 51.40 32.01
C PRO A 7 9.57 50.45 31.81
N THR A 8 9.03 50.42 30.60
CA THR A 8 8.01 49.49 30.14
C THR A 8 8.65 48.12 29.93
N THR A 9 8.24 47.13 30.70
CA THR A 9 8.66 45.72 30.56
C THR A 9 8.00 45.13 29.34
N ARG A 10 8.79 44.85 28.34
CA ARG A 10 8.37 44.17 27.11
C ARG A 10 8.48 42.65 27.34
N THR A 11 7.33 41.99 27.52
CA THR A 11 7.23 40.54 27.63
C THR A 11 7.57 39.93 26.27
N MET A 12 8.73 39.28 26.18
CA MET A 12 9.09 38.44 25.02
C MET A 12 8.35 37.12 25.13
N THR A 13 7.33 36.95 24.28
CA THR A 13 6.71 35.64 24.03
C THR A 13 7.71 34.80 23.23
N ALA A 14 8.25 33.77 23.86
CA ALA A 14 9.10 32.81 23.21
C ALA A 14 8.21 31.97 22.24
N MET A 15 8.37 32.20 20.96
CA MET A 15 7.87 31.26 19.92
C MET A 15 8.69 29.96 20.04
N MET A 16 8.07 28.91 20.58
CA MET A 16 8.58 27.56 20.46
C MET A 16 8.44 27.14 18.99
N THR A 17 9.53 27.15 18.27
CA THR A 17 9.68 26.48 16.98
C THR A 17 9.62 24.98 17.23
N LEU A 18 8.48 24.35 16.88
CA LEU A 18 8.38 22.90 16.77
C LEU A 18 9.28 22.46 15.62
N THR A 19 10.43 21.92 15.95
CA THR A 19 11.28 21.18 15.00
C THR A 19 10.52 19.94 14.57
N PRO A 20 10.33 19.68 13.26
CA PRO A 20 9.74 18.41 12.83
C PRO A 20 10.70 17.30 13.27
N ALA A 21 10.17 16.36 14.05
CA ALA A 21 10.89 15.15 14.41
C ALA A 21 11.26 14.42 13.10
N THR A 22 12.53 14.50 12.75
CA THR A 22 13.12 13.67 11.70
C THR A 22 13.05 12.24 12.21
N ALA A 23 12.06 11.49 11.79
CA ALA A 23 12.03 10.05 11.97
C ALA A 23 13.24 9.51 11.20
N VAL A 24 14.31 9.20 11.94
CA VAL A 24 15.42 8.40 11.42
C VAL A 24 14.80 7.06 11.06
N ALA A 25 14.56 6.84 9.77
CA ALA A 25 14.22 5.53 9.26
C ALA A 25 15.44 4.65 9.55
N VAL A 26 15.36 3.87 10.62
CA VAL A 26 16.22 2.69 10.78
C VAL A 26 15.91 1.87 9.54
N ALA A 27 16.90 1.67 8.68
CA ALA A 27 16.80 0.78 7.53
C ALA A 27 16.55 -0.62 8.09
N THR A 28 15.29 -0.95 8.32
CA THR A 28 14.86 -2.28 8.72
C THR A 28 15.09 -3.16 7.51
N ASP A 29 15.94 -4.17 7.65
CA ASP A 29 16.04 -5.22 6.63
C ASP A 29 14.66 -5.89 6.52
N TRP A 30 13.89 -5.45 5.53
CA TRP A 30 12.53 -5.92 5.30
C TRP A 30 12.46 -7.43 5.03
N LYS A 31 13.59 -8.06 4.70
CA LYS A 31 13.71 -9.51 4.53
C LYS A 31 13.62 -10.25 5.86
N CYS A 32 13.99 -9.59 6.97
CA CYS A 32 13.83 -10.15 8.32
C CYS A 32 12.42 -9.98 8.88
N GLY A 33 11.64 -9.02 8.37
CA GLY A 33 10.26 -8.75 8.79
C GLY A 33 9.75 -7.43 8.25
N LEU A 34 8.47 -7.38 7.87
CA LEU A 34 7.85 -6.14 7.41
C LEU A 34 7.54 -5.22 8.60
N PRO A 35 7.85 -3.92 8.51
CA PRO A 35 7.46 -2.96 9.53
C PRO A 35 5.93 -2.79 9.56
N VAL A 36 5.41 -2.31 10.69
CA VAL A 36 4.04 -1.82 10.75
C VAL A 36 3.99 -0.42 10.18
N LEU A 37 3.21 -0.22 9.12
CA LEU A 37 2.97 1.09 8.53
C LEU A 37 1.64 1.62 9.07
N HIS A 38 1.71 2.65 9.90
CA HIS A 38 0.52 3.27 10.49
C HIS A 38 -0.10 4.24 9.49
N CYS A 39 -1.39 4.04 9.22
CA CYS A 39 -2.22 4.89 8.40
C CYS A 39 -3.35 5.46 9.26
N GLU A 40 -4.02 6.51 8.80
CA GLU A 40 -5.19 7.03 9.50
C GLU A 40 -6.36 6.05 9.41
N GLY A 41 -6.76 5.48 10.54
CA GLY A 41 -7.87 4.55 10.68
C GLY A 41 -7.53 3.08 10.43
N PHE A 42 -6.26 2.72 10.18
CA PHE A 42 -5.82 1.33 10.00
C PHE A 42 -4.29 1.20 10.05
N ALA A 43 -3.81 -0.02 10.13
CA ALA A 43 -2.40 -0.34 9.98
C ALA A 43 -2.19 -1.35 8.83
N LEU A 44 -1.01 -1.27 8.21
CA LEU A 44 -0.48 -2.30 7.34
C LEU A 44 0.61 -3.04 8.09
N ARG A 45 0.53 -4.33 8.16
CA ARG A 45 1.51 -5.21 8.84
C ARG A 45 1.75 -6.49 8.06
N GLU A 46 2.73 -7.23 8.45
CA GLU A 46 2.94 -8.57 7.91
C GLU A 46 1.73 -9.48 8.20
N LEU A 47 1.45 -10.39 7.26
CA LEU A 47 0.42 -11.42 7.43
C LEU A 47 0.73 -12.32 8.62
N ARG A 48 -0.31 -12.77 9.33
CA ARG A 48 -0.23 -13.73 10.43
C ARG A 48 -1.14 -14.91 10.16
N MET A 49 -0.85 -16.06 10.74
CA MET A 49 -1.70 -17.25 10.59
C MET A 49 -3.14 -16.99 11.02
N ALA A 50 -3.36 -16.13 12.02
CA ALA A 50 -4.69 -15.71 12.46
C ALA A 50 -5.51 -14.99 11.39
N ASP A 51 -4.86 -14.43 10.35
CA ASP A 51 -5.56 -13.75 9.25
C ASP A 51 -6.22 -14.72 8.27
N ALA A 52 -5.85 -16.00 8.28
CA ALA A 52 -6.32 -16.97 7.30
C ALA A 52 -7.85 -17.08 7.26
N HIS A 53 -8.51 -17.07 8.42
CA HIS A 53 -9.97 -17.15 8.50
C HIS A 53 -10.67 -15.90 7.93
N SER A 54 -10.21 -14.71 8.30
CA SER A 54 -10.79 -13.46 7.80
C SER A 54 -10.55 -13.28 6.30
N LEU A 55 -9.35 -13.61 5.82
CA LEU A 55 -9.03 -13.56 4.39
C LEU A 55 -9.88 -14.55 3.59
N LEU A 56 -10.09 -15.79 4.10
CA LEU A 56 -10.99 -16.74 3.47
C LEU A 56 -12.40 -16.18 3.38
N ALA A 57 -12.96 -15.69 4.49
CA ALA A 57 -14.32 -15.20 4.52
C ALA A 57 -14.54 -13.97 3.62
N LEU A 58 -13.57 -13.06 3.60
CA LEU A 58 -13.73 -11.74 2.98
C LEU A 58 -13.24 -11.67 1.53
N LEU A 59 -12.18 -12.41 1.17
CA LEU A 59 -11.58 -12.29 -0.16
C LEU A 59 -12.05 -13.38 -1.16
N THR A 60 -12.85 -14.36 -0.73
CA THR A 60 -13.40 -15.37 -1.63
C THR A 60 -14.83 -15.10 -2.12
N THR A 61 -15.41 -13.97 -1.71
CA THR A 61 -16.72 -13.55 -2.20
C THR A 61 -16.72 -13.35 -3.72
N GLU A 62 -17.84 -13.61 -4.39
CA GLU A 62 -17.94 -13.45 -5.86
C GLU A 62 -17.57 -12.02 -6.28
N GLU A 63 -18.00 -11.03 -5.51
CA GLU A 63 -17.76 -9.63 -5.79
C GLU A 63 -16.27 -9.29 -5.81
N VAL A 64 -15.51 -9.74 -4.80
CA VAL A 64 -14.06 -9.51 -4.70
C VAL A 64 -13.31 -10.32 -5.76
N THR A 65 -13.65 -11.57 -5.94
CA THR A 65 -12.92 -12.48 -6.84
C THR A 65 -13.18 -12.24 -8.31
N ARG A 66 -14.16 -11.44 -8.67
CA ARG A 66 -14.62 -11.27 -10.05
C ARG A 66 -13.52 -10.94 -11.05
N PHE A 67 -12.55 -10.10 -10.64
CA PHE A 67 -11.50 -9.57 -11.51
C PHE A 67 -10.08 -9.74 -10.99
N ILE A 68 -9.88 -10.50 -9.92
CA ILE A 68 -8.55 -10.82 -9.40
C ILE A 68 -8.19 -12.28 -9.72
N SER A 69 -6.91 -12.60 -9.66
CA SER A 69 -6.46 -13.99 -9.69
C SER A 69 -7.16 -14.75 -8.57
N PRO A 70 -7.60 -16.00 -8.82
CA PRO A 70 -8.32 -16.77 -7.82
C PRO A 70 -7.51 -16.88 -6.51
N PRO A 71 -8.02 -16.39 -5.38
CA PRO A 71 -7.39 -16.63 -4.08
C PRO A 71 -7.54 -18.10 -3.69
N PRO A 72 -6.83 -18.56 -2.66
CA PRO A 72 -7.12 -19.84 -2.03
C PRO A 72 -8.60 -19.92 -1.63
N THR A 73 -9.20 -21.11 -1.72
CA THR A 73 -10.62 -21.35 -1.43
C THR A 73 -10.85 -22.15 -0.14
N THR A 74 -9.78 -22.47 0.58
CA THR A 74 -9.83 -23.20 1.86
C THR A 74 -8.95 -22.51 2.90
N LEU A 75 -9.21 -22.81 4.16
CA LEU A 75 -8.40 -22.29 5.27
C LEU A 75 -6.93 -22.69 5.13
N GLU A 76 -6.68 -23.98 4.91
CA GLU A 76 -5.33 -24.51 4.73
C GLU A 76 -4.64 -23.90 3.49
N GLY A 77 -5.43 -23.50 2.49
CA GLY A 77 -4.94 -22.79 1.32
C GLY A 77 -4.39 -21.40 1.70
N PHE A 78 -5.11 -20.65 2.54
CA PHE A 78 -4.64 -19.36 3.04
C PHE A 78 -3.48 -19.50 4.02
N GLU A 79 -3.47 -20.52 4.88
CA GLU A 79 -2.34 -20.82 5.76
C GLU A 79 -1.07 -21.09 4.94
N ARG A 80 -1.16 -21.93 3.90
CA ARG A 80 -0.04 -22.15 2.97
C ARG A 80 0.40 -20.89 2.24
N PHE A 81 -0.56 -20.03 1.84
CA PHE A 81 -0.24 -18.74 1.22
C PHE A 81 0.54 -17.82 2.17
N ILE A 82 0.14 -17.74 3.44
CA ILE A 82 0.84 -16.92 4.46
C ILE A 82 2.27 -17.44 4.65
N GLN A 83 2.45 -18.74 4.85
CA GLN A 83 3.78 -19.35 4.97
C GLN A 83 4.64 -19.17 3.71
N TRP A 84 4.03 -19.24 2.54
CA TRP A 84 4.72 -18.98 1.27
C TRP A 84 5.15 -17.52 1.18
N ALA A 85 4.27 -16.58 1.52
CA ALA A 85 4.56 -15.15 1.50
C ALA A 85 5.74 -14.79 2.43
N GLU A 86 5.79 -15.40 3.63
CA GLU A 86 6.89 -15.26 4.57
C GLU A 86 8.22 -15.73 3.97
N ARG A 87 8.26 -16.96 3.42
CA ARG A 87 9.47 -17.51 2.78
C ARG A 87 9.93 -16.66 1.58
N GLU A 88 9.00 -16.15 0.77
CA GLU A 88 9.35 -15.31 -0.37
C GLU A 88 9.86 -13.93 0.07
N ARG A 89 9.37 -13.41 1.19
CA ARG A 89 9.91 -12.20 1.81
C ARG A 89 11.35 -12.41 2.29
N GLU A 90 11.60 -13.49 3.03
CA GLU A 90 12.94 -13.84 3.51
C GLU A 90 13.93 -14.01 2.34
N ALA A 91 13.45 -14.56 1.24
CA ALA A 91 14.23 -14.68 0.01
C ALA A 91 14.36 -13.36 -0.78
N GLY A 92 13.73 -12.28 -0.33
CA GLY A 92 13.81 -10.96 -0.97
C GLY A 92 13.06 -10.85 -2.29
N ARG A 93 11.98 -11.62 -2.49
CA ARG A 93 11.26 -11.67 -3.78
C ARG A 93 9.82 -11.19 -3.71
N TYR A 94 9.26 -11.06 -2.51
CA TYR A 94 7.85 -10.76 -2.32
C TYR A 94 7.59 -10.02 -1.01
N LEU A 95 6.64 -9.10 -1.05
CA LEU A 95 6.12 -8.38 0.10
C LEU A 95 4.61 -8.57 0.15
N CYS A 96 4.05 -8.82 1.33
CA CYS A 96 2.60 -8.86 1.50
C CYS A 96 2.18 -8.22 2.81
N PHE A 97 1.55 -7.06 2.70
CA PHE A 97 0.98 -6.34 3.83
C PHE A 97 -0.49 -6.69 4.01
N ALA A 98 -0.86 -7.13 5.20
CA ALA A 98 -2.23 -7.22 5.68
C ALA A 98 -2.80 -5.82 5.95
N VAL A 99 -4.02 -5.57 5.56
CA VAL A 99 -4.78 -4.34 5.90
C VAL A 99 -5.63 -4.62 7.12
N VAL A 100 -5.35 -3.92 8.23
CA VAL A 100 -6.03 -4.14 9.51
C VAL A 100 -6.61 -2.81 10.00
N PRO A 101 -7.93 -2.58 9.86
CA PRO A 101 -8.58 -1.38 10.36
C PRO A 101 -8.49 -1.26 11.89
N ASP A 102 -8.55 -0.04 12.41
CA ASP A 102 -8.59 0.20 13.85
C ASP A 102 -9.79 -0.54 14.48
N GLY A 103 -9.55 -1.21 15.60
CA GLY A 103 -10.54 -2.04 16.28
C GLY A 103 -10.71 -3.45 15.70
N TYR A 104 -9.93 -3.82 14.69
CA TYR A 104 -9.87 -5.18 14.15
C TYR A 104 -8.53 -5.83 14.53
N ASP A 105 -8.56 -7.15 14.78
CA ASP A 105 -7.34 -7.93 15.08
C ASP A 105 -6.79 -8.65 13.84
N THR A 106 -7.64 -8.86 12.83
CA THR A 106 -7.32 -9.64 11.62
C THR A 106 -7.47 -8.82 10.34
N ALA A 107 -6.85 -9.31 9.28
CA ALA A 107 -6.81 -8.64 8.00
C ALA A 107 -8.17 -8.61 7.30
N VAL A 108 -8.51 -7.46 6.71
CA VAL A 108 -9.68 -7.28 5.83
C VAL A 108 -9.29 -7.19 4.36
N GLY A 109 -8.01 -7.31 4.07
CA GLY A 109 -7.45 -7.25 2.73
C GLY A 109 -5.94 -7.31 2.76
N LEU A 110 -5.33 -7.17 1.60
CA LEU A 110 -3.89 -7.21 1.45
C LEU A 110 -3.41 -6.31 0.31
N PHE A 111 -2.15 -5.85 0.43
CA PHE A 111 -1.33 -5.30 -0.64
C PHE A 111 -0.10 -6.19 -0.82
N GLN A 112 0.28 -6.43 -2.06
CA GLN A 112 1.43 -7.27 -2.39
C GLN A 112 2.33 -6.60 -3.41
N VAL A 113 3.64 -6.86 -3.32
CA VAL A 113 4.64 -6.45 -4.30
C VAL A 113 5.53 -7.63 -4.59
N ARG A 114 5.68 -7.99 -5.85
CA ARG A 114 6.46 -9.13 -6.34
C ARG A 114 7.51 -8.65 -7.32
N GLN A 115 8.75 -9.08 -7.15
CA GLN A 115 9.80 -8.78 -8.10
C GLN A 115 9.46 -9.34 -9.51
N LEU A 116 9.82 -8.60 -10.54
CA LEU A 116 9.77 -9.04 -11.95
C LEU A 116 11.16 -9.32 -12.52
N ASP A 117 12.19 -8.81 -11.89
CA ASP A 117 13.60 -9.07 -12.22
C ASP A 117 14.41 -9.41 -10.96
N SER A 118 15.62 -9.93 -11.12
CA SER A 118 16.45 -10.41 -10.01
C SER A 118 16.97 -9.32 -9.08
N MET A 119 16.96 -8.07 -9.51
CA MET A 119 17.44 -6.91 -8.73
C MET A 119 16.33 -6.21 -7.98
N PHE A 120 15.06 -6.56 -8.22
CA PHE A 120 13.88 -5.87 -7.73
C PHE A 120 13.74 -4.43 -8.25
N ASP A 121 14.38 -4.12 -9.39
CA ASP A 121 14.26 -2.81 -10.02
C ASP A 121 12.86 -2.59 -10.59
N THR A 122 12.28 -3.67 -11.15
CA THR A 122 10.90 -3.72 -11.63
C THR A 122 10.10 -4.72 -10.81
N ALA A 123 8.94 -4.29 -10.33
CA ALA A 123 8.03 -5.16 -9.57
C ALA A 123 6.60 -5.04 -10.05
N GLU A 124 5.83 -6.11 -9.85
CA GLU A 124 4.37 -6.08 -9.98
C GLU A 124 3.75 -5.90 -8.60
N TRP A 125 2.81 -5.00 -8.48
CA TRP A 125 2.05 -4.84 -7.26
C TRP A 125 0.56 -5.09 -7.49
N GLY A 126 -0.12 -5.51 -6.44
CA GLY A 126 -1.54 -5.80 -6.47
C GLY A 126 -2.18 -5.63 -5.11
N PHE A 127 -3.50 -5.66 -5.10
CA PHE A 127 -4.28 -5.48 -3.89
C PHE A 127 -5.61 -6.22 -3.97
N ALA A 128 -6.11 -6.61 -2.81
CA ALA A 128 -7.47 -7.10 -2.63
C ALA A 128 -8.00 -6.57 -1.29
N LEU A 129 -9.21 -6.01 -1.30
CA LEU A 129 -9.90 -5.54 -0.10
C LEU A 129 -11.31 -6.12 -0.06
N ALA A 130 -11.79 -6.47 1.11
CA ALA A 130 -13.16 -6.84 1.34
C ALA A 130 -14.11 -5.75 0.83
N SER A 131 -15.22 -6.14 0.20
CA SER A 131 -16.11 -5.21 -0.50
C SER A 131 -16.74 -4.16 0.41
N GLU A 132 -16.96 -4.48 1.68
CA GLU A 132 -17.47 -3.57 2.70
C GLU A 132 -16.54 -2.38 3.00
N PHE A 133 -15.25 -2.51 2.68
CA PHE A 133 -14.26 -1.43 2.85
C PHE A 133 -14.01 -0.64 1.57
N TRP A 134 -14.72 -0.93 0.48
CA TRP A 134 -14.57 -0.15 -0.75
C TRP A 134 -15.17 1.26 -0.58
N GLY A 135 -14.46 2.26 -1.08
CA GLY A 135 -14.87 3.66 -0.95
C GLY A 135 -14.55 4.31 0.40
N SER A 136 -14.03 3.56 1.38
CA SER A 136 -13.67 4.07 2.72
C SER A 136 -12.37 4.90 2.78
N GLY A 137 -11.60 4.91 1.71
CA GLY A 137 -10.28 5.56 1.69
C GLY A 137 -9.11 4.63 2.02
N LEU A 138 -9.36 3.42 2.58
CA LEU A 138 -8.32 2.45 2.92
C LEU A 138 -7.39 2.14 1.74
N PHE A 139 -7.98 1.94 0.55
CA PHE A 139 -7.17 1.70 -0.64
C PHE A 139 -6.18 2.83 -0.91
N SER A 140 -6.64 4.08 -0.98
CA SER A 140 -5.78 5.20 -1.40
C SER A 140 -4.64 5.45 -0.41
N LYS A 141 -4.96 5.42 0.91
CA LYS A 141 -3.97 5.60 1.98
C LYS A 141 -3.01 4.41 2.06
N GLY A 142 -3.53 3.18 1.97
CA GLY A 142 -2.72 1.95 1.98
C GLY A 142 -1.81 1.84 0.77
N ALA A 143 -2.33 2.11 -0.42
CA ALA A 143 -1.52 2.16 -1.64
C ALA A 143 -0.38 3.17 -1.51
N ALA A 144 -0.67 4.40 -1.03
CA ALA A 144 0.37 5.41 -0.82
C ALA A 144 1.48 4.94 0.14
N ALA A 145 1.12 4.27 1.23
CA ALA A 145 2.08 3.72 2.19
C ALA A 145 2.94 2.60 1.58
N VAL A 146 2.31 1.65 0.86
CA VAL A 146 3.01 0.52 0.22
C VAL A 146 3.91 1.00 -0.92
N LEU A 147 3.45 1.93 -1.75
CA LEU A 147 4.25 2.52 -2.83
C LEU A 147 5.45 3.28 -2.27
N THR A 148 5.24 4.07 -1.20
CA THR A 148 6.34 4.73 -0.48
C THR A 148 7.36 3.71 0.02
N PHE A 149 6.92 2.62 0.63
CA PHE A 149 7.80 1.57 1.11
C PHE A 149 8.56 0.89 -0.04
N ALA A 150 7.89 0.59 -1.14
CA ALA A 150 8.51 -0.04 -2.30
C ALA A 150 9.60 0.85 -2.94
N PHE A 151 9.35 2.15 -3.10
CA PHE A 151 10.34 3.07 -3.68
C PHE A 151 11.43 3.46 -2.68
N ASP A 152 11.07 3.81 -1.43
CA ASP A 152 12.02 4.40 -0.47
C ASP A 152 12.86 3.33 0.27
N VAL A 153 12.31 2.12 0.49
CA VAL A 153 12.96 1.08 1.32
C VAL A 153 13.44 -0.09 0.48
N VAL A 154 12.60 -0.60 -0.43
CA VAL A 154 12.98 -1.72 -1.30
C VAL A 154 13.89 -1.27 -2.43
N GLY A 155 13.72 -0.03 -2.91
CA GLY A 155 14.52 0.56 -3.99
C GLY A 155 14.02 0.23 -5.39
N VAL A 156 12.71 -0.10 -5.52
CA VAL A 156 12.09 -0.33 -6.83
C VAL A 156 12.11 0.96 -7.65
N HIS A 157 12.39 0.87 -8.95
CA HIS A 157 12.29 2.01 -9.86
C HIS A 157 10.97 2.04 -10.62
N ARG A 158 10.36 0.84 -10.84
CA ARG A 158 9.14 0.72 -11.61
C ARG A 158 8.18 -0.28 -10.97
N LEU A 159 6.95 0.16 -10.73
CA LEU A 159 5.85 -0.69 -10.26
C LEU A 159 4.81 -0.87 -11.36
N GLU A 160 4.55 -2.12 -11.74
CA GLU A 160 3.52 -2.50 -12.68
C GLU A 160 2.27 -3.02 -11.95
N ALA A 161 1.10 -2.75 -12.49
CA ALA A 161 -0.14 -3.37 -12.06
C ALA A 161 -0.96 -3.78 -13.28
N ARG A 162 -1.67 -4.90 -13.16
CA ARG A 162 -2.55 -5.39 -14.22
C ARG A 162 -3.98 -5.46 -13.71
N SER A 163 -4.90 -4.96 -14.50
CA SER A 163 -6.32 -5.01 -14.17
C SER A 163 -7.13 -5.40 -15.41
N ALA A 164 -8.09 -6.31 -15.26
CA ALA A 164 -9.00 -6.63 -16.37
C ALA A 164 -9.62 -5.33 -16.90
N VAL A 165 -9.72 -5.20 -18.23
CA VAL A 165 -10.29 -4.00 -18.87
C VAL A 165 -11.70 -3.71 -18.33
N GLN A 166 -12.49 -4.75 -18.05
CA GLN A 166 -13.84 -4.64 -17.52
C GLN A 166 -13.89 -4.27 -16.03
N ASN A 167 -12.76 -4.29 -15.32
CA ASN A 167 -12.68 -3.92 -13.92
C ASN A 167 -12.63 -2.39 -13.75
N GLY A 168 -13.76 -1.73 -13.91
CA GLY A 168 -13.83 -0.26 -13.80
C GLY A 168 -13.36 0.26 -12.44
N ARG A 169 -13.62 -0.48 -11.34
CA ARG A 169 -13.18 -0.12 -9.99
C ARG A 169 -11.65 -0.22 -9.86
N GLY A 170 -11.06 -1.33 -10.26
CA GLY A 170 -9.60 -1.53 -10.20
C GLY A 170 -8.86 -0.52 -11.06
N ASN A 171 -9.29 -0.32 -12.31
CA ASN A 171 -8.70 0.66 -13.20
C ASN A 171 -8.86 2.10 -12.67
N GLY A 172 -10.02 2.42 -12.07
CA GLY A 172 -10.25 3.72 -11.42
C GLY A 172 -9.36 3.95 -10.21
N ALA A 173 -9.15 2.91 -9.40
CA ALA A 173 -8.26 2.94 -8.24
C ALA A 173 -6.81 3.21 -8.65
N LEU A 174 -6.29 2.50 -9.66
CA LEU A 174 -4.94 2.70 -10.20
C LEU A 174 -4.74 4.10 -10.76
N ARG A 175 -5.71 4.60 -11.55
CA ARG A 175 -5.67 5.98 -12.05
C ARG A 175 -5.64 7.01 -10.91
N LYS A 176 -6.42 6.78 -9.86
CA LYS A 176 -6.53 7.71 -8.72
C LYS A 176 -5.21 7.90 -7.98
N ILE A 177 -4.37 6.88 -7.91
CA ILE A 177 -3.04 6.97 -7.27
C ILE A 177 -1.93 7.45 -8.22
N GLY A 178 -2.27 7.85 -9.43
CA GLY A 178 -1.33 8.41 -10.39
C GLY A 178 -0.67 7.39 -11.32
N ALA A 179 -1.14 6.12 -11.34
CA ALA A 179 -0.63 5.16 -12.31
C ALA A 179 -0.99 5.57 -13.74
N LEU A 180 -0.05 5.41 -14.66
CA LEU A 180 -0.22 5.66 -16.07
C LEU A 180 -0.57 4.36 -16.80
N GLN A 181 -1.54 4.46 -17.72
CA GLN A 181 -1.88 3.34 -18.59
C GLN A 181 -0.89 3.27 -19.74
N GLU A 182 -0.20 2.14 -19.89
CA GLU A 182 0.78 1.93 -20.96
C GLU A 182 0.28 1.09 -22.11
N GLY A 183 -0.71 0.21 -21.88
CA GLY A 183 -1.21 -0.62 -22.95
C GLY A 183 -2.29 -1.60 -22.54
N ILE A 184 -2.72 -2.40 -23.52
CA ILE A 184 -3.65 -3.50 -23.35
C ILE A 184 -2.96 -4.82 -23.66
N LEU A 185 -2.93 -5.69 -22.68
CA LEU A 185 -2.44 -7.06 -22.79
C LEU A 185 -3.63 -7.94 -23.23
N ARG A 186 -3.69 -8.27 -24.52
CA ARG A 186 -4.81 -9.03 -25.07
C ARG A 186 -4.80 -10.46 -24.56
N LYS A 187 -5.96 -10.94 -24.08
CA LYS A 187 -6.19 -12.33 -23.64
C LYS A 187 -5.16 -12.83 -22.62
N SER A 188 -4.66 -11.92 -21.76
CA SER A 188 -3.60 -12.19 -20.79
C SER A 188 -4.11 -12.75 -19.45
N PHE A 189 -5.42 -12.75 -19.23
CA PHE A 189 -6.00 -13.15 -17.96
C PHE A 189 -7.10 -14.20 -18.13
N LEU A 190 -6.86 -15.41 -17.64
CA LEU A 190 -7.85 -16.47 -17.65
C LEU A 190 -8.76 -16.36 -16.42
N ARG A 191 -10.05 -16.14 -16.64
CA ARG A 191 -11.03 -16.05 -15.56
C ARG A 191 -12.34 -16.74 -15.96
N GLY A 192 -12.81 -17.69 -15.14
CA GLY A 192 -14.05 -18.42 -15.41
C GLY A 192 -14.08 -19.10 -16.80
N GLY A 193 -12.96 -19.67 -17.23
CA GLY A 193 -12.80 -20.28 -18.55
C GLY A 193 -12.72 -19.30 -19.74
N LYS A 194 -12.72 -17.99 -19.48
CA LYS A 194 -12.60 -16.95 -20.51
C LYS A 194 -11.27 -16.23 -20.41
N LEU A 195 -10.65 -15.98 -21.55
CA LEU A 195 -9.46 -15.13 -21.65
C LEU A 195 -9.91 -13.67 -21.78
N LEU A 196 -9.56 -12.87 -20.79
CA LEU A 196 -9.86 -11.45 -20.72
C LEU A 196 -8.63 -10.62 -21.07
N ASP A 197 -8.87 -9.42 -21.58
CA ASP A 197 -7.83 -8.42 -21.78
C ASP A 197 -7.56 -7.70 -20.47
N GLN A 198 -6.28 -7.34 -20.22
CA GLN A 198 -5.87 -6.53 -19.08
C GLN A 198 -5.27 -5.21 -19.53
N THR A 199 -5.55 -4.16 -18.78
CA THR A 199 -4.80 -2.91 -18.87
C THR A 199 -3.51 -3.06 -18.07
N LEU A 200 -2.39 -2.71 -18.68
CA LEU A 200 -1.10 -2.55 -18.02
C LEU A 200 -1.00 -1.10 -17.50
N TRP A 201 -0.76 -0.97 -16.23
CA TRP A 201 -0.52 0.28 -15.51
C TRP A 201 0.89 0.30 -14.96
N SER A 202 1.51 1.47 -14.90
CA SER A 202 2.81 1.65 -14.26
C SER A 202 2.87 2.90 -13.41
N ILE A 203 3.75 2.88 -12.43
CA ILE A 203 4.22 4.04 -11.68
C ILE A 203 5.73 3.91 -11.62
N ILE A 204 6.46 4.94 -12.03
CA ILE A 204 7.90 5.03 -11.85
C ILE A 204 8.23 5.93 -10.66
N ASP A 205 9.39 5.73 -10.05
CA ASP A 205 9.86 6.46 -8.87
C ASP A 205 9.84 7.99 -9.08
N GLU A 206 10.28 8.46 -10.24
CA GLU A 206 10.28 9.90 -10.61
C GLU A 206 8.87 10.51 -10.58
N ASP A 207 7.88 9.81 -11.13
CA ASP A 207 6.49 10.25 -11.13
C ASP A 207 5.90 10.21 -9.71
N TRP A 208 6.27 9.19 -8.95
CA TRP A 208 5.86 9.05 -7.56
C TRP A 208 6.37 10.22 -6.70
N TYR A 209 7.67 10.51 -6.73
CA TYR A 209 8.24 11.61 -5.96
C TYR A 209 7.70 12.97 -6.39
N ARG A 210 7.45 13.18 -7.67
CA ARG A 210 6.82 14.41 -8.18
C ARG A 210 5.39 14.55 -7.67
N SER A 211 4.61 13.48 -7.65
CA SER A 211 3.23 13.49 -7.16
C SER A 211 3.11 13.55 -5.64
N LYS A 212 4.04 12.93 -4.91
CA LYS A 212 4.10 12.94 -3.42
C LYS A 212 4.16 14.37 -2.87
N ALA A 213 4.89 15.27 -3.53
CA ALA A 213 4.94 16.69 -3.17
C ALA A 213 3.56 17.37 -3.29
N VAL A 214 2.73 16.95 -4.27
CA VAL A 214 1.38 17.49 -4.49
C VAL A 214 0.37 16.84 -3.55
N TRP A 215 0.54 15.56 -3.19
CA TRP A 215 -0.36 14.82 -2.27
C TRP A 215 -0.15 15.24 -0.82
N GLY A 216 1.09 15.46 -0.39
CA GLY A 216 1.40 15.98 0.95
C GLY A 216 0.80 17.36 1.22
N ALA A 217 0.58 18.17 0.18
CA ALA A 217 -0.08 19.46 0.27
C ALA A 217 -1.62 19.38 0.36
N LYS A 218 -2.23 18.20 0.07
CA LYS A 218 -3.70 17.99 0.10
C LYS A 218 -4.20 17.23 1.34
N ILE A 219 -3.28 16.75 2.18
CA ILE A 219 -3.61 15.96 3.39
C ILE A 219 -3.52 16.83 4.66
N ASN A 220 -3.10 18.10 4.55
CA ASN A 220 -3.10 19.09 5.63
C ASN A 220 -4.38 19.92 5.63
#